data_cd93b3953333f02eab4010a4ec913fc0
#
_entry.id   cd93b3953333f02eab4010a4ec913fc0
#
_cell.length_a   1.000
_cell.length_b   1.000
_cell.length_c   1.000
_cell.angle_alpha   90.00
_cell.angle_beta   90.00
_cell.angle_gamma   90.00
#
_symmetry.space_group_name_H-M   'P 1'
#
loop_
_entity.id
_entity.type
_entity.pdbx_description
1 polymer ?
#
loop_
_entity_poly.entity_id
_entity_poly.type
_entity_poly.pdbx_seq_one_letter_code
_entity_poly.pdbx_strand_id
1 'polypeptide(L)'
;MKSGTVGFRPWFIQDCELAERVSQLPNTEKECIVNAQEALRAIDHIHCTACRYCTGGCPMEIDIPSIFSSMNIYKMYGNLERARRNYKMEVSGSAPSACIQCGQCEGACPQHLPIIQYLKECAEVLE
;
A
#
# COMPACT_ATOMS: atom_id res chain seq x y z
N MET A 1 -25.54 -41.70 -18.65
CA MET A 1 -24.46 -40.98 -17.96
C MET A 1 -24.45 -39.54 -18.48
N LYS A 2 -24.95 -38.59 -17.69
CA LYS A 2 -24.88 -37.16 -18.04
C LYS A 2 -23.55 -36.62 -17.51
N SER A 3 -22.60 -36.38 -18.41
CA SER A 3 -21.36 -35.66 -18.11
C SER A 3 -21.72 -34.24 -17.76
N GLY A 4 -21.74 -33.91 -16.47
CA GLY A 4 -21.83 -32.56 -15.98
C GLY A 4 -20.55 -31.81 -16.28
N THR A 5 -20.56 -31.05 -17.35
CA THR A 5 -19.52 -30.04 -17.59
C THR A 5 -19.65 -29.01 -16.47
N VAL A 6 -18.76 -29.08 -15.49
CA VAL A 6 -18.58 -27.97 -14.54
C VAL A 6 -18.01 -26.81 -15.36
N GLY A 7 -18.91 -25.95 -15.81
CA GLY A 7 -18.55 -24.76 -16.55
C GLY A 7 -17.76 -23.83 -15.63
N PHE A 8 -16.48 -23.72 -15.88
CA PHE A 8 -15.61 -22.75 -15.25
C PHE A 8 -16.08 -21.34 -15.69
N ARG A 9 -16.89 -20.69 -14.85
CA ARG A 9 -17.27 -19.28 -15.09
C ARG A 9 -16.03 -18.41 -14.95
N PRO A 10 -15.65 -17.63 -15.96
CA PRO A 10 -14.55 -16.71 -15.82
C PRO A 10 -14.79 -15.77 -14.63
N TRP A 11 -13.79 -15.61 -13.79
CA TRP A 11 -13.85 -14.79 -12.56
C TRP A 11 -14.38 -13.38 -12.81
N PHE A 12 -14.08 -12.76 -13.95
CA PHE A 12 -14.54 -11.41 -14.28
C PHE A 12 -16.07 -11.31 -14.43
N ILE A 13 -16.78 -12.40 -14.79
CA ILE A 13 -18.25 -12.43 -14.87
C ILE A 13 -18.84 -12.36 -13.45
N GLN A 14 -18.22 -13.03 -12.48
CA GLN A 14 -18.62 -12.94 -11.08
C GLN A 14 -18.43 -11.52 -10.54
N ASP A 15 -17.36 -10.84 -10.92
CA ASP A 15 -17.12 -9.45 -10.51
C ASP A 15 -18.15 -8.48 -11.11
N CYS A 16 -18.58 -8.69 -12.36
CA CYS A 16 -19.66 -7.92 -12.97
C CYS A 16 -21.02 -8.17 -12.29
N GLU A 17 -21.37 -9.42 -12.00
CA GLU A 17 -22.59 -9.78 -11.27
C GLU A 17 -22.60 -9.20 -9.85
N LEU A 18 -21.44 -9.16 -9.17
CA LEU A 18 -21.24 -8.52 -7.87
C LEU A 18 -21.44 -7.00 -7.97
N ALA A 19 -20.88 -6.35 -8.98
CA ALA A 19 -21.03 -4.91 -9.19
C ALA A 19 -22.49 -4.52 -9.43
N GLU A 20 -23.24 -5.32 -10.19
CA GLU A 20 -24.68 -5.12 -10.40
C GLU A 20 -25.49 -5.27 -9.09
N ARG A 21 -25.13 -6.25 -8.26
CA ARG A 21 -25.78 -6.44 -6.94
C ARG A 21 -25.50 -5.28 -5.99
N VAL A 22 -24.27 -4.74 -5.99
CA VAL A 22 -23.91 -3.57 -5.17
C VAL A 22 -24.74 -2.34 -5.57
N SER A 23 -25.05 -2.17 -6.87
CA SER A 23 -25.91 -1.08 -7.33
C SER A 23 -27.35 -1.15 -6.80
N GLN A 24 -27.78 -2.35 -6.37
CA GLN A 24 -29.12 -2.62 -5.82
C GLN A 24 -29.20 -2.53 -4.30
N LEU A 25 -28.11 -2.21 -3.61
CA LEU A 25 -28.11 -2.09 -2.15
C LEU A 25 -29.06 -0.98 -1.67
N PRO A 26 -29.78 -1.20 -0.55
CA PRO A 26 -30.54 -0.15 0.12
C PRO A 26 -29.67 1.07 0.46
N ASN A 27 -30.28 2.24 0.55
CA ASN A 27 -29.55 3.48 0.86
C ASN A 27 -28.82 3.41 2.20
N THR A 28 -29.39 2.76 3.20
CA THR A 28 -28.76 2.54 4.51
C THR A 28 -27.45 1.74 4.43
N GLU A 29 -27.39 0.73 3.58
CA GLU A 29 -26.18 -0.04 3.36
C GLU A 29 -25.14 0.74 2.56
N LYS A 30 -25.56 1.55 1.58
CA LYS A 30 -24.68 2.48 0.86
C LYS A 30 -24.06 3.51 1.79
N GLU A 31 -24.85 4.06 2.73
CA GLU A 31 -24.35 4.99 3.75
C GLU A 31 -23.31 4.33 4.66
N CYS A 32 -23.52 3.07 5.07
CA CYS A 32 -22.52 2.32 5.84
C CYS A 32 -21.21 2.16 5.07
N ILE A 33 -21.27 1.88 3.77
CA ILE A 33 -20.07 1.77 2.92
C ILE A 33 -19.35 3.13 2.83
N VAL A 34 -20.09 4.21 2.60
CA VAL A 34 -19.51 5.57 2.53
C VAL A 34 -18.82 5.92 3.84
N ASN A 35 -19.49 5.71 4.97
CA ASN A 35 -18.91 5.99 6.30
C ASN A 35 -17.63 5.15 6.55
N ALA A 36 -17.63 3.89 6.15
CA ALA A 36 -16.45 3.04 6.27
C ALA A 36 -15.29 3.54 5.36
N GLN A 37 -15.60 3.97 4.14
CA GLN A 37 -14.59 4.56 3.24
C GLN A 37 -14.02 5.87 3.79
N GLU A 38 -14.84 6.72 4.37
CA GLU A 38 -14.39 7.96 5.01
C GLU A 38 -13.50 7.68 6.21
N ALA A 39 -13.88 6.72 7.06
CA ALA A 39 -13.06 6.29 8.18
C ALA A 39 -11.69 5.75 7.73
N LEU A 40 -11.64 4.96 6.67
CA LEU A 40 -10.39 4.44 6.11
C LEU A 40 -9.51 5.55 5.50
N ARG A 41 -10.12 6.53 4.82
CA ARG A 41 -9.39 7.69 4.27
C ARG A 41 -8.82 8.62 5.34
N ALA A 42 -9.45 8.64 6.51
CA ALA A 42 -9.00 9.43 7.65
C ALA A 42 -7.75 8.86 8.35
N ILE A 43 -7.42 7.58 8.08
CA ILE A 43 -6.22 6.96 8.65
C ILE A 43 -4.98 7.53 7.96
N ASP A 44 -4.11 8.19 8.73
CA ASP A 44 -2.82 8.66 8.21
C ASP A 44 -1.91 7.48 7.88
N HIS A 45 -1.56 7.34 6.60
CA HIS A 45 -0.61 6.33 6.12
C HIS A 45 0.00 6.74 4.78
N ILE A 46 1.12 6.14 4.44
CA ILE A 46 1.76 6.33 3.14
C ILE A 46 1.05 5.44 2.11
N HIS A 47 0.44 6.03 1.09
CA HIS A 47 -0.33 5.34 0.04
C HIS A 47 0.55 4.60 -0.98
N CYS A 48 1.55 3.86 -0.51
CA CYS A 48 2.43 3.07 -1.36
C CYS A 48 1.78 1.74 -1.76
N THR A 49 1.70 1.48 -3.06
CA THR A 49 1.14 0.23 -3.63
C THR A 49 2.16 -0.89 -3.75
N ALA A 50 3.40 -0.68 -3.27
CA ALA A 50 4.51 -1.64 -3.35
C ALA A 50 4.82 -2.15 -4.78
N CYS A 51 4.58 -1.32 -5.80
CA CYS A 51 4.83 -1.67 -7.21
C CYS A 51 6.33 -1.78 -7.56
N ARG A 52 7.23 -1.28 -6.70
CA ARG A 52 8.70 -1.35 -6.79
C ARG A 52 9.35 -0.62 -7.97
N TYR A 53 8.63 0.20 -8.74
CA TYR A 53 9.24 0.97 -9.83
C TYR A 53 10.32 1.96 -9.35
N CYS A 54 10.20 2.44 -8.11
CA CYS A 54 11.16 3.37 -7.50
C CYS A 54 12.49 2.70 -7.07
N THR A 55 12.51 1.37 -6.87
CA THR A 55 13.71 0.69 -6.35
C THR A 55 14.78 0.49 -7.42
N GLY A 56 14.39 0.18 -8.66
CA GLY A 56 15.33 -0.10 -9.75
C GLY A 56 16.20 1.08 -10.19
N GLY A 57 15.74 2.32 -9.90
CA GLY A 57 16.48 3.54 -10.22
C GLY A 57 17.22 4.16 -9.02
N CYS A 58 17.12 3.56 -7.83
CA CYS A 58 17.75 4.12 -6.64
C CYS A 58 19.26 3.79 -6.58
N PRO A 59 20.17 4.79 -6.70
CA PRO A 59 21.60 4.53 -6.68
C PRO A 59 22.12 4.07 -5.31
N MET A 60 21.31 4.28 -4.25
CA MET A 60 21.62 3.86 -2.89
C MET A 60 21.00 2.51 -2.53
N GLU A 61 20.31 1.85 -3.47
CA GLU A 61 19.65 0.55 -3.27
C GLU A 61 18.71 0.52 -2.05
N ILE A 62 17.95 1.61 -1.83
CA ILE A 62 17.00 1.73 -0.71
C ILE A 62 15.73 0.93 -1.04
N ASP A 63 15.33 0.01 -0.17
CA ASP A 63 14.07 -0.76 -0.30
C ASP A 63 12.87 0.08 0.18
N ILE A 64 12.56 1.12 -0.61
CA ILE A 64 11.53 2.12 -0.30
C ILE A 64 10.18 1.49 0.10
N PRO A 65 9.62 0.49 -0.62
CA PRO A 65 8.32 -0.07 -0.27
C PRO A 65 8.29 -0.77 1.08
N SER A 66 9.35 -1.51 1.44
CA SER A 66 9.43 -2.21 2.73
C SER A 66 9.60 -1.23 3.90
N ILE A 67 10.35 -0.13 3.68
CA ILE A 67 10.47 0.96 4.65
C ILE A 67 9.09 1.61 4.88
N PHE A 68 8.36 1.93 3.81
CA PHE A 68 7.02 2.54 3.92
C PHE A 68 6.00 1.60 4.57
N SER A 69 6.07 0.29 4.29
CA SER A 69 5.26 -0.71 4.98
C SER A 69 5.50 -0.71 6.49
N SER A 70 6.77 -0.64 6.89
CA SER A 70 7.16 -0.57 8.31
C SER A 70 6.66 0.73 8.97
N MET A 71 6.79 1.87 8.28
CA MET A 71 6.27 3.16 8.76
C MET A 71 4.75 3.16 8.90
N ASN A 72 4.03 2.51 7.97
CA ASN A 72 2.59 2.38 8.02
C ASN A 72 2.11 1.58 9.23
N ILE A 73 2.88 0.61 9.72
CA ILE A 73 2.57 -0.07 10.99
C ILE A 73 2.51 0.94 12.14
N TYR A 74 3.44 1.89 12.19
CA TYR A 74 3.42 2.94 13.20
C TYR A 74 2.28 3.94 12.99
N LYS A 75 2.11 4.46 11.77
CA LYS A 75 1.06 5.44 11.45
C LYS A 75 -0.35 4.91 11.69
N MET A 76 -0.64 3.68 11.28
CA MET A 76 -1.98 3.09 11.36
C MET A 76 -2.32 2.54 12.74
N TYR A 77 -1.34 1.98 13.46
CA TYR A 77 -1.58 1.24 14.72
C TYR A 77 -0.92 1.87 15.94
N GLY A 78 -0.14 2.92 15.79
CA GLY A 78 0.58 3.58 16.89
C GLY A 78 1.68 2.71 17.54
N ASN A 79 2.05 1.58 16.91
CA ASN A 79 2.97 0.61 17.50
C ASN A 79 4.39 0.76 16.93
N LEU A 80 5.16 1.64 17.54
CA LEU A 80 6.54 1.94 17.10
C LEU A 80 7.49 0.73 17.25
N GLU A 81 7.34 -0.05 18.32
CA GLU A 81 8.20 -1.21 18.56
C GLU A 81 8.03 -2.26 17.44
N ARG A 82 6.77 -2.54 17.09
CA ARG A 82 6.46 -3.45 15.98
C ARG A 82 6.97 -2.90 14.64
N ALA A 83 6.82 -1.61 14.39
CA ALA A 83 7.32 -0.96 13.19
C ALA A 83 8.85 -1.09 13.05
N ARG A 84 9.59 -0.79 14.12
CA ARG A 84 11.05 -0.93 14.14
C ARG A 84 11.51 -2.39 14.02
N ARG A 85 10.79 -3.33 14.61
CA ARG A 85 11.07 -4.75 14.43
C ARG A 85 10.84 -5.20 12.99
N ASN A 86 9.73 -4.79 12.37
CA ASN A 86 9.43 -5.07 10.97
C ASN A 86 10.48 -4.47 10.05
N TYR A 87 10.87 -3.22 10.29
CA TYR A 87 11.94 -2.54 9.56
C TYR A 87 13.24 -3.35 9.57
N LYS A 88 13.70 -3.84 10.73
CA LYS A 88 14.91 -4.64 10.87
C LYS A 88 14.84 -6.02 10.20
N MET A 89 13.65 -6.58 10.06
CA MET A 89 13.45 -7.93 9.52
C MET A 89 13.20 -7.93 8.00
N GLU A 90 12.45 -6.95 7.48
CA GLU A 90 11.94 -6.96 6.12
C GLU A 90 12.73 -6.04 5.18
N VAL A 91 13.39 -5.00 5.71
CA VAL A 91 14.11 -4.04 4.88
C VAL A 91 15.48 -4.59 4.51
N SER A 92 15.70 -4.69 3.21
CA SER A 92 17.01 -5.03 2.61
C SER A 92 17.61 -3.80 1.94
N GLY A 93 18.94 -3.76 1.85
CA GLY A 93 19.65 -2.64 1.24
C GLY A 93 19.99 -1.51 2.21
N SER A 94 20.10 -0.30 1.69
CA SER A 94 20.53 0.86 2.48
C SER A 94 19.41 1.45 3.34
N ALA A 95 19.80 2.04 4.46
CA ALA A 95 18.90 2.75 5.37
C ALA A 95 18.27 3.99 4.71
N PRO A 96 17.07 4.43 5.14
CA PRO A 96 16.43 5.62 4.62
C PRO A 96 17.28 6.90 4.78
N SER A 97 18.11 6.99 5.82
CA SER A 97 19.07 8.09 6.04
C SER A 97 20.15 8.18 4.96
N ALA A 98 20.44 7.10 4.22
CA ALA A 98 21.38 7.10 3.11
C ALA A 98 20.88 7.81 1.85
N CYS A 99 19.64 8.30 1.84
CA CYS A 99 19.04 8.95 0.68
C CYS A 99 19.77 10.22 0.27
N ILE A 100 20.32 10.24 -0.95
CA ILE A 100 21.01 11.41 -1.55
C ILE A 100 20.06 12.41 -2.23
N GLN A 101 18.75 12.22 -2.13
CA GLN A 101 17.71 13.12 -2.63
C GLN A 101 17.78 13.38 -4.15
N CYS A 102 18.17 12.39 -4.93
CA CYS A 102 18.32 12.53 -6.39
C CYS A 102 16.99 12.65 -7.17
N GLY A 103 15.83 12.32 -6.57
CA GLY A 103 14.50 12.45 -7.17
C GLY A 103 14.10 11.35 -8.17
N GLN A 104 14.96 10.41 -8.51
CA GLN A 104 14.63 9.36 -9.50
C GLN A 104 13.45 8.50 -9.06
N CYS A 105 13.33 8.19 -7.76
CA CYS A 105 12.24 7.42 -7.20
C CYS A 105 10.88 8.14 -7.31
N GLU A 106 10.85 9.45 -7.12
CA GLU A 106 9.63 10.27 -7.26
C GLU A 106 9.17 10.35 -8.72
N GLY A 107 10.12 10.51 -9.66
CA GLY A 107 9.83 10.48 -11.09
C GLY A 107 9.29 9.14 -11.60
N ALA A 108 9.68 8.03 -10.97
CA ALA A 108 9.23 6.69 -11.32
C ALA A 108 7.94 6.26 -10.60
N CYS A 109 7.48 7.03 -9.59
CA CYS A 109 6.33 6.67 -8.77
C CYS A 109 5.00 6.98 -9.46
N PRO A 110 4.16 5.97 -9.81
CA PRO A 110 2.87 6.22 -10.44
C PRO A 110 1.84 6.85 -9.47
N GLN A 111 2.10 6.80 -8.17
CA GLN A 111 1.28 7.45 -7.14
C GLN A 111 1.74 8.88 -6.84
N HIS A 112 2.80 9.36 -7.47
CA HIS A 112 3.38 10.70 -7.25
C HIS A 112 3.64 11.03 -5.78
N LEU A 113 4.12 10.04 -5.01
CA LEU A 113 4.42 10.21 -3.59
C LEU A 113 5.67 11.09 -3.40
N PRO A 114 5.69 11.97 -2.38
CA PRO A 114 6.89 12.72 -1.98
C PRO A 114 7.85 11.79 -1.21
N ILE A 115 8.50 10.88 -1.96
CA ILE A 115 9.29 9.78 -1.41
C ILE A 115 10.46 10.28 -0.57
N ILE A 116 11.14 11.33 -1.02
CA ILE A 116 12.30 11.91 -0.31
C ILE A 116 11.87 12.42 1.08
N GLN A 117 10.72 13.09 1.16
CA GLN A 117 10.19 13.58 2.42
C GLN A 117 9.82 12.41 3.36
N TYR A 118 9.12 11.41 2.83
CA TYR A 118 8.77 10.22 3.61
C TYR A 118 9.98 9.42 4.09
N LEU A 119 11.06 9.34 3.29
CA LEU A 119 12.29 8.68 3.72
C LEU A 119 12.96 9.43 4.88
N LYS A 120 12.90 10.77 4.92
CA LYS A 120 13.39 11.56 6.07
C LYS A 120 12.59 11.24 7.34
N GLU A 121 11.24 11.24 7.24
CA GLU A 121 10.40 10.85 8.38
C GLU A 121 10.70 9.41 8.84
N CYS A 122 10.88 8.49 7.89
CA CYS A 122 11.20 7.09 8.21
C CYS A 122 12.56 6.96 8.91
N ALA A 123 13.57 7.74 8.50
CA ALA A 123 14.87 7.76 9.18
C ALA A 123 14.74 8.23 10.63
N GLU A 124 14.01 9.31 10.89
CA GLU A 124 13.80 9.84 12.23
C GLU A 124 13.03 8.89 13.17
N VAL A 125 12.09 8.10 12.62
CA VAL A 125 11.19 7.26 13.41
C VAL A 125 11.69 5.82 13.55
N LEU A 126 12.24 5.23 12.48
CA LEU A 126 12.55 3.80 12.40
C LEU A 126 14.00 3.47 12.75
N GLU A 127 14.94 4.37 12.51
CA GLU A 127 16.37 4.22 12.88
C GLU A 127 16.57 4.66 14.34
#